data_ec156e571b3841b9a0c24d32642fb3b9
#
_entry.id   ec156e571b3841b9a0c24d32642fb3b9
#
_cell.length_a   1.000
_cell.length_b   1.000
_cell.length_c   1.000
_cell.angle_alpha   90.00
_cell.angle_beta   90.00
_cell.angle_gamma   90.00
#
_symmetry.space_group_name_H-M   'P 1'
#
loop_
_entity.id
_entity.type
_entity.pdbx_description
1 polymer ?
#
loop_
_entity_poly.entity_id
_entity_poly.type
_entity_poly.pdbx_seq_one_letter_code
_entity_poly.pdbx_strand_id
1 'polypeptide(L)'
;MNYKEEIIRNVANKMASVLTIEQLQKLESELAKALYQYDVTLAEHSLSTEINKDQQAIQGFFVAKKIEGLSDNSLRYYTTILKQFFSIVTVPLEKIEANSIRYYLAVRMDKGISKVSLDNELRVLKSFFNWLTAEDYINKSPVIGIKPIKKEKRIKKPFSEVELEKIRRAANDNKSEFARKRDTAIVEFLYSTGARVSELVNTNIKDISNDECLVFGKGSKERTVFLNAKCKLALTEYLNMRKDNNPALFVTGKSPYNRLNKGGVETLIRNLGKQAQVEDCHPHRFRRTMATTALNRGMPLEEISQLLGHEDLKTTTIYARSEKENVKSSHRKYVV
;
A
#
# COMPACT_ATOMS: atom_id res chain seq x y z
N MET A 1 38.17 -32.24 -22.95
CA MET A 1 37.72 -31.04 -23.70
C MET A 1 38.14 -29.81 -22.91
N ASN A 2 38.84 -28.85 -23.51
CA ASN A 2 39.38 -27.70 -22.77
C ASN A 2 38.32 -26.58 -22.73
N TYR A 3 37.49 -26.59 -21.71
CA TYR A 3 36.39 -25.64 -21.57
C TYR A 3 36.85 -24.17 -21.49
N LYS A 4 38.10 -23.93 -21.07
CA LYS A 4 38.70 -22.58 -21.06
C LYS A 4 38.88 -22.04 -22.48
N GLU A 5 39.35 -22.86 -23.41
CA GLU A 5 39.48 -22.48 -24.81
C GLU A 5 38.12 -22.22 -25.48
N GLU A 6 37.10 -23.03 -25.12
CA GLU A 6 35.75 -22.85 -25.62
C GLU A 6 35.16 -21.51 -25.16
N ILE A 7 35.33 -21.14 -23.88
CA ILE A 7 34.89 -19.84 -23.36
C ILE A 7 35.59 -18.70 -24.09
N ILE A 8 36.92 -18.76 -24.25
CA ILE A 8 37.68 -17.72 -24.93
C ILE A 8 37.17 -17.53 -26.36
N ARG A 9 36.99 -18.62 -27.10
CA ARG A 9 36.49 -18.59 -28.47
C ARG A 9 35.06 -18.03 -28.56
N ASN A 10 34.17 -18.41 -27.64
CA ASN A 10 32.80 -17.89 -27.59
C ASN A 10 32.73 -16.41 -27.30
N VAL A 11 33.58 -15.91 -26.41
CA VAL A 11 33.66 -14.46 -26.10
C VAL A 11 34.24 -13.70 -27.32
N ALA A 12 35.32 -14.19 -27.90
CA ALA A 12 35.95 -13.58 -29.08
C ALA A 12 34.98 -13.48 -30.27
N ASN A 13 34.24 -14.57 -30.55
CA ASN A 13 33.22 -14.59 -31.61
C ASN A 13 32.09 -13.57 -31.37
N LYS A 14 31.61 -13.42 -30.15
CA LYS A 14 30.57 -12.43 -29.79
C LYS A 14 31.08 -10.98 -29.91
N MET A 15 32.36 -10.76 -29.70
CA MET A 15 32.98 -9.43 -29.77
C MET A 15 33.52 -9.09 -31.13
N ALA A 16 33.55 -10.04 -32.09
CA ALA A 16 34.13 -9.85 -33.40
C ALA A 16 33.47 -8.75 -34.26
N SER A 17 32.20 -8.43 -34.00
CA SER A 17 31.49 -7.33 -34.65
C SER A 17 31.77 -5.94 -34.07
N VAL A 18 32.44 -5.87 -32.89
CA VAL A 18 32.64 -4.62 -32.13
C VAL A 18 34.12 -4.25 -32.00
N LEU A 19 35.03 -5.25 -32.02
CA LEU A 19 36.45 -5.07 -31.78
C LEU A 19 37.28 -5.27 -33.07
N THR A 20 38.42 -4.58 -33.17
CA THR A 20 39.40 -4.81 -34.23
C THR A 20 40.14 -6.13 -33.97
N ILE A 21 40.82 -6.64 -35.02
CA ILE A 21 41.59 -7.90 -34.95
C ILE A 21 42.66 -7.83 -33.84
N GLU A 22 43.37 -6.72 -33.71
CA GLU A 22 44.35 -6.52 -32.63
C GLU A 22 43.72 -6.53 -31.23
N GLN A 23 42.57 -5.90 -31.10
CA GLN A 23 41.83 -5.88 -29.85
C GLN A 23 41.28 -7.27 -29.47
N LEU A 24 40.84 -8.07 -30.45
CA LEU A 24 40.40 -9.46 -30.23
C LEU A 24 41.56 -10.34 -29.76
N GLN A 25 42.72 -10.25 -30.39
CA GLN A 25 43.92 -11.01 -29.98
C GLN A 25 44.36 -10.65 -28.55
N LYS A 26 44.29 -9.37 -28.21
CA LYS A 26 44.56 -8.90 -26.83
C LYS A 26 43.54 -9.42 -25.84
N LEU A 27 42.26 -9.40 -26.19
CA LEU A 27 41.19 -9.95 -25.36
C LEU A 27 41.36 -11.45 -25.11
N GLU A 28 41.66 -12.24 -26.15
CA GLU A 28 41.92 -13.68 -26.02
C GLU A 28 43.11 -13.96 -25.10
N SER A 29 44.21 -13.21 -25.25
CA SER A 29 45.39 -13.33 -24.41
C SER A 29 45.11 -13.02 -22.94
N GLU A 30 44.39 -11.93 -22.66
CA GLU A 30 44.03 -11.56 -21.29
C GLU A 30 43.01 -12.53 -20.65
N LEU A 31 42.06 -13.04 -21.43
CA LEU A 31 41.15 -14.08 -20.96
C LEU A 31 41.88 -15.39 -20.65
N ALA A 32 42.83 -15.79 -21.49
CA ALA A 32 43.66 -16.98 -21.25
C ALA A 32 44.46 -16.87 -19.95
N LYS A 33 45.07 -15.69 -19.70
CA LYS A 33 45.78 -15.41 -18.45
C LYS A 33 44.85 -15.43 -17.23
N ALA A 34 43.71 -14.77 -17.34
CA ALA A 34 42.71 -14.70 -16.26
C ALA A 34 42.17 -16.08 -15.89
N LEU A 35 41.88 -16.94 -16.88
CA LEU A 35 41.35 -18.28 -16.68
C LEU A 35 42.42 -19.31 -16.29
N TYR A 36 43.70 -18.97 -16.32
CA TYR A 36 44.78 -19.90 -16.05
C TYR A 36 44.70 -20.49 -14.61
N GLN A 37 44.33 -19.66 -13.65
CA GLN A 37 44.25 -20.01 -12.23
C GLN A 37 42.95 -20.74 -11.81
N TYR A 38 42.01 -20.91 -12.72
CA TYR A 38 40.69 -21.51 -12.39
C TYR A 38 40.58 -22.88 -13.06
N ASP A 39 40.02 -23.86 -12.34
CA ASP A 39 39.54 -25.10 -12.95
C ASP A 39 38.13 -24.87 -13.47
N VAL A 40 37.98 -24.88 -14.81
CA VAL A 40 36.67 -24.69 -15.45
C VAL A 40 36.12 -26.05 -15.83
N THR A 41 35.05 -26.43 -15.19
CA THR A 41 34.24 -27.61 -15.51
C THR A 41 32.93 -27.17 -16.11
N LEU A 42 32.36 -27.97 -17.03
CA LEU A 42 30.96 -27.79 -17.41
C LEU A 42 30.15 -27.89 -16.13
N ALA A 43 29.38 -26.81 -15.83
CA ALA A 43 28.28 -27.00 -14.93
C ALA A 43 27.39 -28.05 -15.58
N GLU A 44 27.19 -29.16 -14.93
CA GLU A 44 26.13 -30.11 -15.29
C GLU A 44 24.80 -29.37 -15.11
N HIS A 45 24.45 -28.58 -16.10
CA HIS A 45 23.07 -28.27 -16.36
C HIS A 45 22.46 -29.59 -16.92
N SER A 46 22.27 -30.55 -16.02
CA SER A 46 21.16 -31.45 -16.24
C SER A 46 20.00 -30.53 -16.56
N LEU A 47 19.44 -30.64 -17.74
CA LEU A 47 18.09 -30.24 -18.09
C LEU A 47 17.14 -31.13 -17.28
N SER A 48 17.39 -31.23 -15.98
CA SER A 48 16.42 -31.66 -15.03
C SER A 48 15.46 -30.48 -14.90
N THR A 49 14.24 -30.69 -15.23
CA THR A 49 13.04 -30.02 -14.77
C THR A 49 12.94 -30.03 -13.23
N GLU A 50 14.06 -30.04 -12.49
CA GLU A 50 14.09 -29.71 -11.09
C GLU A 50 13.91 -28.22 -10.95
N ILE A 51 12.63 -27.84 -10.89
CA ILE A 51 12.25 -26.54 -10.34
C ILE A 51 12.99 -26.47 -9.02
N ASN A 52 13.94 -25.54 -8.92
CA ASN A 52 14.76 -25.34 -7.73
C ASN A 52 13.83 -25.37 -6.50
N LYS A 53 14.13 -26.21 -5.50
CA LYS A 53 13.30 -26.37 -4.28
C LYS A 53 12.89 -25.03 -3.69
N ASP A 54 13.78 -24.04 -3.73
CA ASP A 54 13.52 -22.68 -3.27
C ASP A 54 12.41 -22.01 -4.10
N GLN A 55 12.39 -22.22 -5.42
CA GLN A 55 11.35 -21.70 -6.30
C GLN A 55 10.01 -22.39 -6.06
N GLN A 56 10.02 -23.70 -5.86
CA GLN A 56 8.81 -24.46 -5.50
C GLN A 56 8.23 -23.98 -4.18
N ALA A 57 9.06 -23.78 -3.16
CA ALA A 57 8.67 -23.27 -1.87
C ALA A 57 8.04 -21.85 -1.97
N ILE A 58 8.65 -20.96 -2.74
CA ILE A 58 8.12 -19.62 -2.96
C ILE A 58 6.76 -19.67 -3.69
N GLN A 59 6.63 -20.50 -4.74
CA GLN A 59 5.37 -20.66 -5.46
C GLN A 59 4.29 -21.27 -4.55
N GLY A 60 4.61 -22.33 -3.80
CA GLY A 60 3.72 -22.96 -2.83
C GLY A 60 3.19 -21.98 -1.80
N PHE A 61 4.07 -21.13 -1.25
CA PHE A 61 3.66 -20.06 -0.35
C PHE A 61 2.60 -19.12 -0.93
N PHE A 62 2.79 -18.65 -2.17
CA PHE A 62 1.81 -17.76 -2.80
C PHE A 62 0.49 -18.46 -3.09
N VAL A 63 0.52 -19.73 -3.49
CA VAL A 63 -0.68 -20.56 -3.67
C VAL A 63 -1.41 -20.72 -2.34
N ALA A 64 -0.72 -21.08 -1.26
CA ALA A 64 -1.31 -21.20 0.07
C ALA A 64 -1.95 -19.88 0.52
N LYS A 65 -1.24 -18.74 0.39
CA LYS A 65 -1.76 -17.43 0.77
C LYS A 65 -2.96 -16.98 -0.07
N LYS A 66 -3.02 -17.39 -1.34
CA LYS A 66 -4.20 -17.14 -2.19
C LYS A 66 -5.40 -17.96 -1.72
N ILE A 67 -5.20 -19.24 -1.38
CA ILE A 67 -6.25 -20.12 -0.82
C ILE A 67 -6.74 -19.59 0.54
N GLU A 68 -5.83 -19.07 1.39
CA GLU A 68 -6.17 -18.41 2.65
C GLU A 68 -6.95 -17.09 2.47
N GLY A 69 -7.20 -16.66 1.24
CA GLY A 69 -8.00 -15.48 0.94
C GLY A 69 -7.24 -14.15 0.99
N LEU A 70 -5.91 -14.14 0.87
CA LEU A 70 -5.17 -12.90 0.73
C LEU A 70 -5.57 -12.19 -0.56
N SER A 71 -5.84 -10.86 -0.46
CA SER A 71 -6.15 -10.05 -1.63
C SER A 71 -4.96 -9.93 -2.59
N ASP A 72 -5.23 -9.73 -3.89
CA ASP A 72 -4.19 -9.55 -4.92
C ASP A 72 -3.20 -8.41 -4.56
N ASN A 73 -3.69 -7.33 -3.93
CA ASN A 73 -2.82 -6.24 -3.48
C ASN A 73 -1.87 -6.70 -2.36
N SER A 74 -2.33 -7.55 -1.44
CA SER A 74 -1.49 -8.14 -0.40
C SER A 74 -0.47 -9.10 -1.00
N LEU A 75 -0.88 -9.93 -1.97
CA LEU A 75 0.02 -10.85 -2.68
C LEU A 75 1.10 -10.09 -3.45
N ARG A 76 0.75 -9.00 -4.16
CA ARG A 76 1.73 -8.13 -4.84
C ARG A 76 2.71 -7.50 -3.85
N TYR A 77 2.22 -7.03 -2.70
CA TYR A 77 3.07 -6.48 -1.65
C TYR A 77 4.05 -7.55 -1.12
N TYR A 78 3.57 -8.75 -0.83
CA TYR A 78 4.40 -9.89 -0.39
C TYR A 78 5.47 -10.23 -1.44
N THR A 79 5.09 -10.30 -2.71
CA THR A 79 6.01 -10.51 -3.84
C THR A 79 7.11 -9.45 -3.86
N THR A 80 6.75 -8.18 -3.68
CA THR A 80 7.72 -7.08 -3.68
C THR A 80 8.72 -7.23 -2.54
N ILE A 81 8.25 -7.55 -1.33
CA ILE A 81 9.13 -7.70 -0.17
C ILE A 81 10.04 -8.92 -0.30
N LEU A 82 9.51 -10.07 -0.74
CA LEU A 82 10.33 -11.27 -0.92
C LEU A 82 11.37 -11.07 -2.04
N LYS A 83 11.03 -10.43 -3.15
CA LYS A 83 12.01 -10.06 -4.19
C LYS A 83 13.12 -9.16 -3.64
N GLN A 84 12.77 -8.14 -2.83
CA GLN A 84 13.74 -7.27 -2.19
C GLN A 84 14.62 -8.03 -1.18
N PHE A 85 14.03 -8.95 -0.42
CA PHE A 85 14.77 -9.77 0.52
C PHE A 85 15.79 -10.64 -0.20
N PHE A 86 15.40 -11.41 -1.20
CA PHE A 86 16.28 -12.29 -1.95
C PHE A 86 17.28 -11.57 -2.85
N SER A 87 17.07 -10.29 -3.17
CA SER A 87 18.07 -9.46 -3.84
C SER A 87 19.23 -9.03 -2.93
N ILE A 88 19.04 -9.11 -1.60
CA ILE A 88 20.04 -8.73 -0.58
C ILE A 88 20.63 -10.00 0.07
N VAL A 89 19.81 -11.01 0.30
CA VAL A 89 20.17 -12.28 0.92
C VAL A 89 20.14 -13.36 -0.14
N THR A 90 21.33 -13.73 -0.65
CA THR A 90 21.50 -14.62 -1.82
C THR A 90 21.83 -16.06 -1.45
N VAL A 91 21.70 -16.44 -0.18
CA VAL A 91 21.95 -17.82 0.28
C VAL A 91 20.69 -18.69 0.12
N PRO A 92 20.84 -20.03 -0.07
CA PRO A 92 19.71 -20.94 -0.12
C PRO A 92 18.80 -20.85 1.11
N LEU A 93 17.51 -21.16 0.95
CA LEU A 93 16.50 -21.05 2.02
C LEU A 93 16.89 -21.76 3.32
N GLU A 94 17.48 -22.94 3.20
CA GLU A 94 17.92 -23.76 4.34
C GLU A 94 19.06 -23.12 5.16
N LYS A 95 19.84 -22.23 4.53
CA LYS A 95 20.97 -21.53 5.15
C LYS A 95 20.62 -20.14 5.69
N ILE A 96 19.37 -19.72 5.54
CA ILE A 96 18.93 -18.43 6.04
C ILE A 96 18.75 -18.49 7.56
N GLU A 97 19.51 -17.69 8.27
CA GLU A 97 19.49 -17.58 9.72
C GLU A 97 18.91 -16.24 10.20
N ALA A 98 18.71 -16.11 11.51
CA ALA A 98 18.23 -14.87 12.12
C ALA A 98 19.13 -13.65 11.78
N ASN A 99 20.43 -13.88 11.60
CA ASN A 99 21.37 -12.82 11.21
C ASN A 99 21.14 -12.34 9.78
N SER A 100 20.75 -13.22 8.86
CA SER A 100 20.37 -12.83 7.48
C SER A 100 19.18 -11.87 7.48
N ILE A 101 18.18 -12.13 8.32
CA ILE A 101 17.02 -11.25 8.50
C ILE A 101 17.43 -9.90 9.12
N ARG A 102 18.27 -9.91 10.16
CA ARG A 102 18.78 -8.68 10.78
C ARG A 102 19.61 -7.85 9.80
N TYR A 103 20.45 -8.50 9.01
CA TYR A 103 21.26 -7.84 7.97
C TYR A 103 20.36 -7.15 6.92
N TYR A 104 19.33 -7.88 6.42
CA TYR A 104 18.36 -7.29 5.51
C TYR A 104 17.70 -6.04 6.10
N LEU A 105 17.19 -6.12 7.33
CA LEU A 105 16.53 -4.99 7.98
C LEU A 105 17.49 -3.81 8.21
N ALA A 106 18.77 -4.07 8.53
CA ALA A 106 19.80 -3.05 8.68
C ALA A 106 20.04 -2.32 7.35
N VAL A 107 20.28 -3.06 6.25
CA VAL A 107 20.47 -2.49 4.92
C VAL A 107 19.25 -1.64 4.48
N ARG A 108 18.04 -2.08 4.82
CA ARG A 108 16.81 -1.33 4.52
C ARG A 108 16.70 -0.06 5.37
N MET A 109 17.13 -0.14 6.64
CA MET A 109 17.16 1.02 7.53
C MET A 109 18.16 2.07 7.05
N ASP A 110 19.34 1.67 6.61
CA ASP A 110 20.38 2.56 6.07
C ASP A 110 19.93 3.25 4.78
N LYS A 111 19.05 2.60 4.01
CA LYS A 111 18.36 3.22 2.85
C LYS A 111 17.22 4.18 3.23
N GLY A 112 17.06 4.51 4.50
CA GLY A 112 16.07 5.48 4.99
C GLY A 112 14.64 4.96 5.09
N ILE A 113 14.43 3.64 5.02
CA ILE A 113 13.07 3.07 5.15
C ILE A 113 12.53 3.25 6.57
N SER A 114 11.30 3.75 6.68
CA SER A 114 10.68 4.04 7.98
C SER A 114 10.52 2.78 8.85
N LYS A 115 10.63 2.94 10.18
CA LYS A 115 10.40 1.85 11.15
C LYS A 115 9.04 1.15 10.97
N VAL A 116 8.03 1.89 10.53
CA VAL A 116 6.69 1.32 10.24
C VAL A 116 6.75 0.40 9.02
N SER A 117 7.43 0.82 7.96
CA SER A 117 7.60 0.01 6.76
C SER A 117 8.44 -1.22 7.03
N LEU A 118 9.55 -1.07 7.76
CA LEU A 118 10.41 -2.19 8.17
C LEU A 118 9.66 -3.24 9.00
N ASP A 119 8.79 -2.81 9.93
CA ASP A 119 7.97 -3.76 10.69
C ASP A 119 6.95 -4.50 9.82
N ASN A 120 6.41 -3.83 8.79
CA ASN A 120 5.53 -4.48 7.82
C ASN A 120 6.31 -5.47 6.94
N GLU A 121 7.54 -5.13 6.50
CA GLU A 121 8.44 -6.06 5.80
C GLU A 121 8.75 -7.28 6.68
N LEU A 122 9.09 -7.06 7.95
CA LEU A 122 9.33 -8.15 8.91
C LEU A 122 8.11 -9.06 9.10
N ARG A 123 6.89 -8.50 9.07
CA ARG A 123 5.65 -9.32 9.13
C ARG A 123 5.50 -10.23 7.92
N VAL A 124 5.85 -9.75 6.73
CA VAL A 124 5.85 -10.58 5.52
C VAL A 124 6.88 -11.70 5.65
N LEU A 125 8.11 -11.39 6.07
CA LEU A 125 9.14 -12.40 6.29
C LEU A 125 8.73 -13.42 7.35
N LYS A 126 8.10 -12.97 8.45
CA LYS A 126 7.55 -13.88 9.46
C LYS A 126 6.48 -14.81 8.89
N SER A 127 5.57 -14.28 8.08
CA SER A 127 4.54 -15.09 7.42
C SER A 127 5.18 -16.14 6.50
N PHE A 128 6.20 -15.76 5.73
CA PHE A 128 6.88 -16.64 4.80
C PHE A 128 7.68 -17.75 5.51
N PHE A 129 8.58 -17.37 6.41
CA PHE A 129 9.45 -18.36 7.08
C PHE A 129 8.70 -19.28 8.06
N ASN A 130 7.63 -18.80 8.70
CA ASN A 130 6.78 -19.66 9.51
C ASN A 130 6.00 -20.66 8.66
N TRP A 131 5.55 -20.26 7.47
CA TRP A 131 4.92 -21.16 6.52
C TRP A 131 5.93 -22.21 6.02
N LEU A 132 7.15 -21.81 5.64
CA LEU A 132 8.21 -22.74 5.23
C LEU A 132 8.52 -23.78 6.31
N THR A 133 8.47 -23.40 7.58
CA THR A 133 8.70 -24.34 8.70
C THR A 133 7.48 -25.26 8.88
N ALA A 134 6.27 -24.76 8.69
CA ALA A 134 5.04 -25.54 8.82
C ALA A 134 4.88 -26.59 7.70
N GLU A 135 5.46 -26.33 6.53
CA GLU A 135 5.46 -27.23 5.37
C GLU A 135 6.79 -28.00 5.22
N ASP A 136 7.60 -28.06 6.26
CA ASP A 136 8.86 -28.82 6.35
C ASP A 136 9.92 -28.48 5.28
N TYR A 137 9.83 -27.30 4.65
CA TYR A 137 10.88 -26.79 3.75
C TYR A 137 12.17 -26.41 4.50
N ILE A 138 12.02 -25.95 5.75
CA ILE A 138 13.13 -25.63 6.67
C ILE A 138 12.86 -26.16 8.07
N ASN A 139 13.88 -26.67 8.75
CA ASN A 139 13.74 -27.26 10.08
C ASN A 139 13.38 -26.26 11.18
N LYS A 140 13.80 -24.99 11.04
CA LYS A 140 13.61 -23.94 12.05
C LYS A 140 13.43 -22.58 11.42
N SER A 141 12.39 -21.89 11.84
CA SER A 141 12.12 -20.54 11.34
C SER A 141 13.17 -19.52 11.84
N PRO A 142 13.88 -18.81 10.94
CA PRO A 142 14.89 -17.83 11.31
C PRO A 142 14.29 -16.56 11.97
N VAL A 143 12.98 -16.41 12.00
CA VAL A 143 12.30 -15.21 12.53
C VAL A 143 11.76 -15.38 13.94
N ILE A 144 11.85 -16.58 14.56
CA ILE A 144 11.30 -16.86 15.91
C ILE A 144 11.83 -15.88 16.95
N GLY A 145 13.16 -15.62 16.97
CA GLY A 145 13.80 -14.75 17.95
C GLY A 145 13.78 -13.26 17.60
N ILE A 146 13.17 -12.87 16.48
CA ILE A 146 13.18 -11.47 16.03
C ILE A 146 11.98 -10.73 16.59
N LYS A 147 12.26 -9.76 17.48
CA LYS A 147 11.22 -8.92 18.07
C LYS A 147 10.65 -7.93 17.06
N PRO A 148 9.37 -7.53 17.17
CA PRO A 148 8.79 -6.44 16.38
C PRO A 148 9.61 -5.14 16.52
N ILE A 149 9.68 -4.35 15.46
CA ILE A 149 10.42 -3.09 15.47
C ILE A 149 9.63 -2.07 16.29
N LYS A 150 10.26 -1.49 17.31
CA LYS A 150 9.67 -0.42 18.12
C LYS A 150 9.36 0.79 17.24
N LYS A 151 8.08 1.16 17.18
CA LYS A 151 7.56 2.31 16.42
C LYS A 151 7.22 3.44 17.38
N GLU A 152 7.51 4.66 16.98
CA GLU A 152 6.95 5.82 17.66
C GLU A 152 5.45 5.88 17.39
N LYS A 153 4.65 5.98 18.44
CA LYS A 153 3.21 6.20 18.32
C LYS A 153 2.95 7.67 17.99
N ARG A 154 3.02 8.05 16.74
CA ARG A 154 2.60 9.40 16.33
C ARG A 154 1.07 9.45 16.33
N ILE A 155 0.52 10.31 17.17
CA ILE A 155 -0.91 10.63 17.17
C ILE A 155 -1.17 11.45 15.88
N LYS A 156 -1.87 10.85 14.95
CA LYS A 156 -2.25 11.54 13.72
C LYS A 156 -3.45 12.44 14.05
N LYS A 157 -3.30 13.75 13.92
CA LYS A 157 -4.33 14.73 14.23
C LYS A 157 -5.46 14.77 13.18
N PRO A 158 -6.73 14.99 13.59
CA PRO A 158 -7.82 15.33 12.66
C PRO A 158 -7.54 16.70 12.00
N PHE A 159 -8.32 17.08 11.00
CA PHE A 159 -8.35 18.49 10.56
C PHE A 159 -8.98 19.33 11.65
N SER A 160 -8.43 20.55 11.88
CA SER A 160 -9.15 21.58 12.60
C SER A 160 -10.30 22.11 11.73
N GLU A 161 -11.26 22.83 12.33
CA GLU A 161 -12.34 23.46 11.58
C GLU A 161 -11.81 24.47 10.55
N VAL A 162 -10.76 25.23 10.92
CA VAL A 162 -10.10 26.18 10.01
C VAL A 162 -9.43 25.46 8.84
N GLU A 163 -8.72 24.37 9.06
CA GLU A 163 -8.10 23.57 8.00
C GLU A 163 -9.15 23.00 7.04
N LEU A 164 -10.25 22.46 7.60
CA LEU A 164 -11.34 21.92 6.79
C LEU A 164 -11.98 23.00 5.91
N GLU A 165 -12.20 24.19 6.47
CA GLU A 165 -12.76 25.32 5.72
C GLU A 165 -11.82 25.83 4.62
N LYS A 166 -10.50 25.85 4.88
CA LYS A 166 -9.50 26.18 3.84
C LYS A 166 -9.54 25.17 2.69
N ILE A 167 -9.68 23.86 2.98
CA ILE A 167 -9.79 22.83 1.95
C ILE A 167 -11.07 22.99 1.14
N ARG A 168 -12.21 23.33 1.77
CA ARG A 168 -13.47 23.65 1.11
C ARG A 168 -13.36 24.80 0.13
N ARG A 169 -12.70 25.89 0.56
CA ARG A 169 -12.43 27.05 -0.31
C ARG A 169 -11.55 26.66 -1.49
N ALA A 170 -10.47 25.90 -1.25
CA ALA A 170 -9.61 25.42 -2.32
C ALA A 170 -10.38 24.55 -3.34
N ALA A 171 -11.29 23.68 -2.89
CA ALA A 171 -12.12 22.88 -3.77
C ALA A 171 -13.05 23.75 -4.64
N ASN A 172 -13.53 24.88 -4.10
CA ASN A 172 -14.40 25.80 -4.81
C ASN A 172 -13.64 26.85 -5.64
N ASP A 173 -12.31 26.87 -5.62
CA ASP A 173 -11.48 27.84 -6.36
C ASP A 173 -10.85 27.24 -7.64
N ASN A 174 -11.45 26.21 -8.22
CA ASN A 174 -10.98 25.64 -9.48
C ASN A 174 -11.51 26.44 -10.68
N LYS A 175 -10.66 26.64 -11.71
CA LYS A 175 -11.05 27.37 -12.95
C LYS A 175 -12.18 26.67 -13.71
N SER A 176 -12.22 25.35 -13.71
CA SER A 176 -13.27 24.54 -14.31
C SER A 176 -14.47 24.42 -13.36
N GLU A 177 -15.64 24.85 -13.80
CA GLU A 177 -16.87 24.74 -13.00
C GLU A 177 -17.21 23.29 -12.67
N PHE A 178 -17.08 22.39 -13.64
CA PHE A 178 -17.25 20.96 -13.39
C PHE A 178 -16.30 20.43 -12.30
N ALA A 179 -15.01 20.83 -12.36
CA ALA A 179 -14.04 20.41 -11.36
C ALA A 179 -14.39 20.99 -9.98
N ARG A 180 -14.81 22.27 -9.90
CA ARG A 180 -15.26 22.87 -8.63
C ARG A 180 -16.39 22.08 -7.99
N LYS A 181 -17.46 21.79 -8.74
CA LYS A 181 -18.62 21.06 -8.21
C LYS A 181 -18.25 19.64 -7.83
N ARG A 182 -17.49 18.92 -8.66
CA ARG A 182 -17.00 17.58 -8.36
C ARG A 182 -16.11 17.53 -7.11
N ASP A 183 -15.13 18.40 -7.04
CA ASP A 183 -14.12 18.40 -5.98
C ASP A 183 -14.74 18.80 -4.63
N THR A 184 -15.67 19.76 -4.65
CA THR A 184 -16.49 20.11 -3.48
C THR A 184 -17.35 18.91 -3.04
N ALA A 185 -18.01 18.23 -3.98
CA ALA A 185 -18.81 17.05 -3.66
C ALA A 185 -17.95 15.90 -3.08
N ILE A 186 -16.73 15.68 -3.59
CA ILE A 186 -15.79 14.69 -3.04
C ILE A 186 -15.37 15.06 -1.61
N VAL A 187 -15.04 16.30 -1.33
CA VAL A 187 -14.64 16.78 0.01
C VAL A 187 -15.78 16.59 1.00
N GLU A 188 -17.00 17.02 0.64
CA GLU A 188 -18.17 16.89 1.51
C GLU A 188 -18.57 15.41 1.71
N PHE A 189 -18.49 14.58 0.67
CA PHE A 189 -18.76 13.15 0.79
C PHE A 189 -17.78 12.46 1.75
N LEU A 190 -16.47 12.70 1.59
CA LEU A 190 -15.45 12.14 2.49
C LEU A 190 -15.66 12.56 3.95
N TYR A 191 -16.02 13.83 4.18
CA TYR A 191 -16.22 14.36 5.52
C TYR A 191 -17.54 13.89 6.14
N SER A 192 -18.62 13.89 5.37
CA SER A 192 -19.95 13.48 5.85
C SER A 192 -19.99 11.99 6.22
N THR A 193 -19.48 11.15 5.33
CA THR A 193 -19.63 9.70 5.41
C THR A 193 -18.49 9.01 6.15
N GLY A 194 -17.32 9.62 6.21
CA GLY A 194 -16.09 8.96 6.64
C GLY A 194 -15.70 7.74 5.79
N ALA A 195 -16.21 7.64 4.56
CA ALA A 195 -15.93 6.52 3.67
C ALA A 195 -14.43 6.38 3.37
N ARG A 196 -13.99 5.13 3.13
CA ARG A 196 -12.65 4.88 2.61
C ARG A 196 -12.60 5.33 1.14
N VAL A 197 -11.41 5.75 0.68
CA VAL A 197 -11.25 6.16 -0.73
C VAL A 197 -11.66 5.04 -1.71
N SER A 198 -11.43 3.78 -1.38
CA SER A 198 -11.88 2.63 -2.18
C SER A 198 -13.40 2.49 -2.23
N GLU A 199 -14.09 2.81 -1.14
CA GLU A 199 -15.55 2.81 -1.07
C GLU A 199 -16.10 3.96 -1.93
N LEU A 200 -15.56 5.19 -1.78
CA LEU A 200 -15.95 6.35 -2.58
C LEU A 200 -15.84 6.08 -4.10
N VAL A 201 -14.71 5.54 -4.56
CA VAL A 201 -14.53 5.33 -6.01
C VAL A 201 -15.41 4.20 -6.57
N ASN A 202 -15.85 3.27 -5.74
CA ASN A 202 -16.74 2.17 -6.15
C ASN A 202 -18.22 2.54 -6.08
N THR A 203 -18.59 3.62 -5.39
CA THR A 203 -19.98 4.08 -5.28
C THR A 203 -20.53 4.48 -6.63
N ASN A 204 -21.78 4.08 -6.91
CA ASN A 204 -22.56 4.47 -8.07
C ASN A 204 -23.63 5.51 -7.69
N ILE A 205 -24.19 6.18 -8.68
CA ILE A 205 -25.28 7.14 -8.45
C ILE A 205 -26.50 6.43 -7.82
N LYS A 206 -26.81 5.21 -8.25
CA LYS A 206 -27.93 4.40 -7.75
C LYS A 206 -27.78 3.96 -6.29
N ASP A 207 -26.57 4.00 -5.75
CA ASP A 207 -26.29 3.58 -4.37
C ASP A 207 -26.65 4.69 -3.35
N ILE A 208 -27.10 5.85 -3.84
CA ILE A 208 -27.56 6.98 -3.03
C ILE A 208 -29.09 6.99 -3.03
N SER A 209 -29.67 7.04 -1.84
CA SER A 209 -31.12 7.18 -1.62
C SER A 209 -31.35 8.19 -0.49
N ASN A 210 -31.98 9.33 -0.79
CA ASN A 210 -32.24 10.41 0.15
C ASN A 210 -30.97 10.93 0.86
N ASP A 211 -30.81 10.58 2.12
CA ASP A 211 -29.67 10.93 2.98
C ASP A 211 -28.77 9.72 3.32
N GLU A 212 -29.00 8.60 2.66
CA GLU A 212 -28.24 7.36 2.83
C GLU A 212 -27.43 7.04 1.58
N CYS A 213 -26.28 6.39 1.79
CA CYS A 213 -25.48 5.86 0.72
C CYS A 213 -24.96 4.47 1.10
N LEU A 214 -25.19 3.49 0.24
CA LEU A 214 -24.64 2.15 0.40
C LEU A 214 -23.19 2.13 -0.10
N VAL A 215 -22.24 1.74 0.76
CA VAL A 215 -20.85 1.62 0.40
C VAL A 215 -20.34 0.21 0.60
N PHE A 216 -19.44 -0.24 -0.32
CA PHE A 216 -18.91 -1.59 -0.34
C PHE A 216 -17.46 -1.60 0.15
N GLY A 217 -17.23 -2.27 1.28
CA GLY A 217 -15.92 -2.44 1.89
C GLY A 217 -15.13 -3.63 1.35
N LYS A 218 -14.01 -3.96 2.03
CA LYS A 218 -13.21 -5.15 1.71
C LYS A 218 -14.02 -6.43 1.91
N GLY A 219 -13.97 -7.34 0.94
CA GLY A 219 -14.73 -8.60 0.98
C GLY A 219 -16.20 -8.44 0.71
N SER A 220 -16.60 -7.41 -0.06
CA SER A 220 -18.00 -7.10 -0.42
C SER A 220 -18.91 -6.86 0.78
N LYS A 221 -18.35 -6.52 1.96
CA LYS A 221 -19.15 -6.12 3.11
C LYS A 221 -19.81 -4.78 2.84
N GLU A 222 -21.13 -4.77 2.91
CA GLU A 222 -21.95 -3.58 2.71
C GLU A 222 -22.14 -2.84 4.04
N ARG A 223 -22.20 -1.53 3.98
CA ARG A 223 -22.67 -0.69 5.08
C ARG A 223 -23.33 0.58 4.56
N THR A 224 -24.33 1.04 5.28
CA THR A 224 -24.95 2.34 5.03
C THR A 224 -24.13 3.44 5.69
N VAL A 225 -23.93 4.54 4.97
CA VAL A 225 -23.36 5.80 5.47
C VAL A 225 -24.34 6.93 5.22
N PHE A 226 -24.22 8.03 5.98
CA PHE A 226 -25.22 9.09 5.97
C PHE A 226 -24.66 10.37 5.37
N LEU A 227 -25.50 11.06 4.58
CA LEU A 227 -25.16 12.29 3.88
C LEU A 227 -25.76 13.47 4.65
N ASN A 228 -24.93 14.37 5.16
CA ASN A 228 -25.41 15.61 5.74
C ASN A 228 -25.91 16.59 4.67
N ALA A 229 -26.59 17.67 5.09
CA ALA A 229 -27.19 18.64 4.17
C ALA A 229 -26.18 19.26 3.19
N LYS A 230 -24.95 19.56 3.65
CA LYS A 230 -23.88 20.11 2.78
C LYS A 230 -23.46 19.13 1.71
N CYS A 231 -23.31 17.85 2.08
CA CYS A 231 -22.96 16.79 1.14
C CYS A 231 -24.05 16.58 0.09
N LYS A 232 -25.31 16.52 0.52
CA LYS A 232 -26.47 16.39 -0.38
C LYS A 232 -26.51 17.52 -1.41
N LEU A 233 -26.38 18.77 -0.96
CA LEU A 233 -26.37 19.94 -1.84
C LEU A 233 -25.22 19.85 -2.84
N ALA A 234 -24.01 19.60 -2.38
CA ALA A 234 -22.82 19.53 -3.24
C ALA A 234 -22.92 18.38 -4.27
N LEU A 235 -23.49 17.22 -3.87
CA LEU A 235 -23.74 16.12 -4.80
C LEU A 235 -24.80 16.48 -5.84
N THR A 236 -25.89 17.11 -5.45
CA THR A 236 -26.95 17.56 -6.38
C THR A 236 -26.39 18.53 -7.40
N GLU A 237 -25.64 19.54 -6.97
CA GLU A 237 -25.01 20.51 -7.86
C GLU A 237 -24.02 19.86 -8.83
N TYR A 238 -23.22 18.91 -8.36
CA TYR A 238 -22.29 18.16 -9.21
C TYR A 238 -23.02 17.27 -10.22
N LEU A 239 -24.01 16.51 -9.78
CA LEU A 239 -24.77 15.59 -10.64
C LEU A 239 -25.55 16.32 -11.73
N ASN A 240 -26.10 17.51 -11.42
CA ASN A 240 -26.79 18.36 -12.41
C ASN A 240 -25.87 18.86 -13.52
N MET A 241 -24.55 18.91 -13.26
CA MET A 241 -23.57 19.30 -14.28
C MET A 241 -23.08 18.14 -15.15
N ARG A 242 -23.40 16.90 -14.78
CA ARG A 242 -22.96 15.73 -15.55
C ARG A 242 -23.73 15.63 -16.86
N LYS A 243 -22.99 15.34 -17.93
CA LYS A 243 -23.53 15.16 -19.29
C LYS A 243 -23.23 13.77 -19.83
N ASP A 244 -22.78 12.86 -18.99
CA ASP A 244 -22.41 11.48 -19.32
C ASP A 244 -23.37 10.47 -18.70
N ASN A 245 -23.35 9.23 -19.19
CA ASN A 245 -24.17 8.12 -18.71
C ASN A 245 -23.38 7.12 -17.84
N ASN A 246 -22.20 7.50 -17.36
CA ASN A 246 -21.40 6.60 -16.53
C ASN A 246 -22.09 6.37 -15.16
N PRO A 247 -22.31 5.12 -14.74
CA PRO A 247 -23.01 4.83 -13.47
C PRO A 247 -22.22 5.26 -12.22
N ALA A 248 -20.90 5.50 -12.34
CA ALA A 248 -20.06 5.90 -11.23
C ALA A 248 -20.52 7.23 -10.62
N LEU A 249 -20.50 7.34 -9.28
CA LEU A 249 -20.82 8.59 -8.60
C LEU A 249 -19.84 9.69 -9.02
N PHE A 250 -18.54 9.42 -9.05
CA PHE A 250 -17.51 10.41 -9.42
C PHE A 250 -16.74 9.99 -10.67
N VAL A 251 -16.64 10.92 -11.62
CA VAL A 251 -15.98 10.72 -12.91
C VAL A 251 -14.90 11.76 -13.18
N THR A 252 -14.05 11.47 -14.17
CA THR A 252 -13.04 12.42 -14.68
C THR A 252 -13.72 13.61 -15.35
N GLY A 253 -13.04 14.78 -15.42
CA GLY A 253 -13.61 16.01 -16.00
C GLY A 253 -13.51 16.09 -17.53
N LYS A 254 -13.03 15.05 -18.21
CA LYS A 254 -12.86 15.02 -19.68
C LYS A 254 -13.45 13.74 -20.24
N SER A 255 -13.99 13.81 -21.47
CA SER A 255 -14.39 12.61 -22.22
C SER A 255 -13.25 11.59 -22.26
N PRO A 256 -13.55 10.30 -22.07
CA PRO A 256 -14.87 9.65 -21.99
C PRO A 256 -15.51 9.61 -20.60
N TYR A 257 -15.18 10.51 -19.69
CA TYR A 257 -15.76 10.61 -18.32
C TYR A 257 -15.66 9.30 -17.53
N ASN A 258 -14.46 8.75 -17.48
CA ASN A 258 -14.21 7.50 -16.76
C ASN A 258 -14.43 7.65 -15.25
N ARG A 259 -14.82 6.56 -14.59
CA ARG A 259 -14.84 6.47 -13.13
C ARG A 259 -13.52 6.95 -12.54
N LEU A 260 -13.55 7.82 -11.53
CA LEU A 260 -12.35 8.20 -10.80
C LEU A 260 -11.76 6.97 -10.10
N ASN A 261 -10.46 6.79 -10.23
CA ASN A 261 -9.73 5.75 -9.50
C ASN A 261 -9.18 6.31 -8.16
N LYS A 262 -8.76 5.39 -7.31
CA LYS A 262 -8.20 5.71 -5.98
C LYS A 262 -7.05 6.72 -6.05
N GLY A 263 -6.08 6.52 -6.94
CA GLY A 263 -4.93 7.41 -7.12
C GLY A 263 -5.34 8.82 -7.56
N GLY A 264 -6.36 8.92 -8.43
CA GLY A 264 -6.93 10.19 -8.86
C GLY A 264 -7.52 10.98 -7.70
N VAL A 265 -8.33 10.35 -6.84
CA VAL A 265 -8.91 11.00 -5.65
C VAL A 265 -7.81 11.38 -4.65
N GLU A 266 -6.84 10.49 -4.39
CA GLU A 266 -5.71 10.79 -3.48
C GLU A 266 -4.87 11.97 -3.98
N THR A 267 -4.61 12.04 -5.28
CA THR A 267 -3.88 13.16 -5.90
C THR A 267 -4.68 14.46 -5.84
N LEU A 268 -5.99 14.40 -6.12
CA LEU A 268 -6.90 15.55 -6.00
C LEU A 268 -6.87 16.12 -4.58
N ILE A 269 -7.11 15.30 -3.58
CA ILE A 269 -7.12 15.73 -2.17
C ILE A 269 -5.76 16.29 -1.74
N ARG A 270 -4.66 15.69 -2.18
CA ARG A 270 -3.30 16.20 -1.90
C ARG A 270 -3.09 17.58 -2.53
N ASN A 271 -3.56 17.78 -3.75
CA ASN A 271 -3.44 19.08 -4.43
C ASN A 271 -4.29 20.16 -3.76
N LEU A 272 -5.52 19.84 -3.34
CA LEU A 272 -6.34 20.75 -2.53
C LEU A 272 -5.65 21.12 -1.21
N GLY A 273 -5.01 20.15 -0.55
CA GLY A 273 -4.21 20.42 0.65
C GLY A 273 -3.06 21.39 0.40
N LYS A 274 -2.32 21.21 -0.70
CA LYS A 274 -1.25 22.13 -1.09
C LYS A 274 -1.78 23.55 -1.34
N GLN A 275 -2.86 23.68 -2.10
CA GLN A 275 -3.51 24.96 -2.39
C GLN A 275 -4.03 25.64 -1.12
N ALA A 276 -4.60 24.86 -0.21
CA ALA A 276 -5.11 25.32 1.09
C ALA A 276 -4.00 25.56 2.14
N GLN A 277 -2.73 25.24 1.84
CA GLN A 277 -1.61 25.23 2.80
C GLN A 277 -1.92 24.37 4.04
N VAL A 278 -2.51 23.19 3.81
CA VAL A 278 -2.81 22.20 4.84
C VAL A 278 -1.96 20.96 4.61
N GLU A 279 -1.06 20.67 5.56
CA GLU A 279 -0.20 19.51 5.51
C GLU A 279 -0.97 18.21 5.71
N ASP A 280 -0.37 17.07 5.29
CA ASP A 280 -0.94 15.73 5.45
C ASP A 280 -2.42 15.59 4.98
N CYS A 281 -2.81 16.35 3.94
CA CYS A 281 -4.16 16.30 3.39
C CYS A 281 -4.34 15.03 2.55
N HIS A 282 -5.09 14.06 3.08
CA HIS A 282 -5.38 12.78 2.45
C HIS A 282 -6.75 12.22 2.90
N PRO A 283 -7.41 11.32 2.15
CA PRO A 283 -8.76 10.86 2.45
C PRO A 283 -8.96 10.26 3.85
N HIS A 284 -7.96 9.52 4.37
CA HIS A 284 -8.06 8.98 5.73
C HIS A 284 -8.09 10.05 6.84
N ARG A 285 -7.56 11.27 6.58
CA ARG A 285 -7.64 12.35 7.55
C ARG A 285 -9.07 12.90 7.65
N PHE A 286 -9.85 12.93 6.55
CA PHE A 286 -11.29 13.25 6.58
C PHE A 286 -12.06 12.27 7.45
N ARG A 287 -11.83 10.96 7.25
CA ARG A 287 -12.48 9.91 8.05
C ARG A 287 -12.17 10.05 9.55
N ARG A 288 -10.92 10.37 9.89
CA ARG A 288 -10.52 10.65 11.27
C ARG A 288 -11.21 11.89 11.80
N THR A 289 -11.27 12.96 11.00
CA THR A 289 -11.93 14.22 11.38
C THR A 289 -13.40 13.99 11.67
N MET A 290 -14.11 13.29 10.79
CA MET A 290 -15.52 12.93 11.00
C MET A 290 -15.69 12.16 12.31
N ALA A 291 -14.91 11.09 12.53
CA ALA A 291 -14.99 10.26 13.74
C ALA A 291 -14.69 11.06 15.01
N THR A 292 -13.67 11.90 15.02
CA THR A 292 -13.33 12.74 16.18
C THR A 292 -14.41 13.80 16.41
N THR A 293 -14.94 14.41 15.35
CA THR A 293 -16.03 15.39 15.48
C THR A 293 -17.30 14.75 16.02
N ALA A 294 -17.66 13.56 15.55
CA ALA A 294 -18.82 12.81 16.05
C ALA A 294 -18.66 12.45 17.54
N LEU A 295 -17.48 11.96 17.92
CA LEU A 295 -17.16 11.65 19.32
C LEU A 295 -17.24 12.88 20.22
N ASN A 296 -16.65 14.00 19.78
CA ASN A 296 -16.66 15.27 20.53
C ASN A 296 -18.07 15.85 20.67
N ARG A 297 -18.99 15.51 19.78
CA ARG A 297 -20.43 15.85 19.84
C ARG A 297 -21.26 14.86 20.65
N GLY A 298 -20.63 13.83 21.23
CA GLY A 298 -21.26 12.88 22.13
C GLY A 298 -21.81 11.61 21.49
N MET A 299 -21.46 11.32 20.21
CA MET A 299 -21.84 10.05 19.59
C MET A 299 -21.11 8.90 20.29
N PRO A 300 -21.80 7.82 20.71
CA PRO A 300 -21.19 6.65 21.32
C PRO A 300 -20.11 6.02 20.41
N LEU A 301 -19.05 5.49 21.04
CA LEU A 301 -17.91 4.92 20.30
C LEU A 301 -18.30 3.70 19.45
N GLU A 302 -19.27 2.94 19.93
CA GLU A 302 -19.86 1.78 19.26
C GLU A 302 -20.56 2.18 17.96
N GLU A 303 -21.35 3.26 17.99
CA GLU A 303 -22.03 3.79 16.81
C GLU A 303 -21.04 4.34 15.79
N ILE A 304 -19.99 5.04 16.25
CA ILE A 304 -18.89 5.49 15.39
C ILE A 304 -18.19 4.28 14.75
N SER A 305 -17.94 3.21 15.50
CA SER A 305 -17.33 1.99 15.01
C SER A 305 -18.18 1.33 13.92
N GLN A 306 -19.48 1.25 14.14
CA GLN A 306 -20.46 0.72 13.19
C GLN A 306 -20.50 1.59 11.93
N LEU A 307 -20.63 2.91 12.08
CA LEU A 307 -20.63 3.88 10.97
C LEU A 307 -19.37 3.79 10.12
N LEU A 308 -18.22 3.57 10.75
CA LEU A 308 -16.94 3.41 10.08
C LEU A 308 -16.76 1.99 9.50
N GLY A 309 -17.52 0.99 9.95
CA GLY A 309 -17.30 -0.41 9.56
C GLY A 309 -15.95 -0.93 10.05
N HIS A 310 -15.65 -0.74 11.34
CA HIS A 310 -14.52 -1.35 12.00
C HIS A 310 -14.93 -2.69 12.60
N GLU A 311 -14.22 -3.76 12.29
CA GLU A 311 -14.45 -5.09 12.86
C GLU A 311 -13.96 -5.18 14.33
N ASP A 312 -12.97 -4.36 14.69
CA ASP A 312 -12.41 -4.29 16.04
C ASP A 312 -12.56 -2.87 16.61
N LEU A 313 -13.26 -2.76 17.73
CA LEU A 313 -13.42 -1.51 18.49
C LEU A 313 -12.09 -0.86 18.87
N LYS A 314 -11.01 -1.65 19.02
CA LYS A 314 -9.66 -1.13 19.25
C LYS A 314 -9.21 -0.17 18.14
N THR A 315 -9.71 -0.32 16.92
CA THR A 315 -9.43 0.60 15.81
C THR A 315 -10.10 1.96 16.04
N THR A 316 -11.24 1.98 16.70
CA THR A 316 -12.01 3.20 16.99
C THR A 316 -11.53 3.90 18.26
N THR A 317 -10.99 3.17 19.24
CA THR A 317 -10.43 3.75 20.47
C THR A 317 -9.26 4.71 20.23
N ILE A 318 -8.64 4.68 19.05
CA ILE A 318 -7.60 5.63 18.65
C ILE A 318 -8.15 7.07 18.63
N TYR A 319 -9.43 7.25 18.31
CA TYR A 319 -10.09 8.55 18.29
C TYR A 319 -10.43 9.06 19.69
N ALA A 320 -10.71 8.16 20.64
CA ALA A 320 -11.03 8.50 22.02
C ALA A 320 -9.81 8.97 22.85
N ARG A 321 -8.59 8.69 22.39
CA ARG A 321 -7.37 9.02 23.13
C ARG A 321 -6.91 10.47 23.00
N SER A 322 -7.61 11.29 22.24
CA SER A 322 -7.05 12.58 21.82
C SER A 322 -7.27 13.74 22.81
N GLU A 323 -8.16 13.68 23.82
CA GLU A 323 -8.35 14.87 24.66
C GLU A 323 -8.73 14.60 26.12
N LYS A 324 -7.88 15.08 27.04
CA LYS A 324 -8.21 15.23 28.48
C LYS A 324 -9.44 16.13 28.71
N GLU A 325 -9.72 17.05 27.79
CA GLU A 325 -10.88 17.95 27.85
C GLU A 325 -12.22 17.22 27.73
N ASN A 326 -12.28 16.18 26.90
CA ASN A 326 -13.50 15.36 26.76
C ASN A 326 -13.83 14.61 28.04
N VAL A 327 -12.82 14.09 28.75
CA VAL A 327 -13.01 13.43 30.04
C VAL A 327 -13.55 14.42 31.07
N LYS A 328 -13.01 15.65 31.09
CA LYS A 328 -13.46 16.71 32.00
C LYS A 328 -14.89 17.16 31.70
N SER A 329 -15.23 17.30 30.43
CA SER A 329 -16.60 17.63 29.97
C SER A 329 -17.61 16.53 30.32
N SER A 330 -17.25 15.29 30.04
CA SER A 330 -18.07 14.12 30.39
C SER A 330 -18.23 13.96 31.89
N HIS A 331 -17.17 14.14 32.67
CA HIS A 331 -17.25 14.13 34.13
C HIS A 331 -18.25 15.18 34.63
N ARG A 332 -18.17 16.42 34.12
CA ARG A 332 -19.12 17.48 34.49
C ARG A 332 -20.55 17.20 34.08
N LYS A 333 -20.76 16.42 33.01
CA LYS A 333 -22.10 16.09 32.51
C LYS A 333 -22.75 14.91 33.21
N TYR A 334 -21.96 13.93 33.66
CA TYR A 334 -22.48 12.63 34.11
C TYR A 334 -22.15 12.31 35.58
N VAL A 335 -21.30 13.09 36.25
CA VAL A 335 -20.84 12.80 37.63
C VAL A 335 -21.15 13.95 38.60
N VAL A 336 -22.09 14.82 38.29
CA VAL A 336 -22.59 15.86 39.20
C VAL A 336 -23.81 15.33 39.94
#